data_d5935ffa8a880baabde491132b052b57
#
_entry.id   d5935ffa8a880baabde491132b052b57
#
_cell.length_a   1.000
_cell.length_b   1.000
_cell.length_c   1.000
_cell.angle_alpha   90.00
_cell.angle_beta   90.00
_cell.angle_gamma   90.00
#
_symmetry.space_group_name_H-M   'P 1'
#
loop_
_entity.id
_entity.type
_entity.pdbx_description
1 polymer ?
#
loop_
_entity_poly.entity_id
_entity_poly.type
_entity_poly.pdbx_seq_one_letter_code
_entity_poly.pdbx_strand_id
1 'polypeptide(L)'
;MRAARELLKELEYEVLSGSVDINVNDLVYNTAKITKECLFVCIKGMAFDSHEAAAKAAGAGAVVIVAERPVEVPEGITVVLVKDTRYALALISAAYFHYPARRLKVIGITGTKGKTTTAFMIRSILEHAGISTGLIGTIETIIGDRHIPADNTTPESYAIQEDFAQ
;
A
#
# COMPACT_ATOMS: atom_id res chain seq x y z
N MET A 1 -17.04 -0.06 0.81
CA MET A 1 -16.96 1.38 0.46
C MET A 1 -16.31 2.15 1.58
N ARG A 2 -15.37 3.04 1.29
CA ARG A 2 -14.65 3.88 2.25
C ARG A 2 -14.61 5.32 1.74
N ALA A 3 -14.80 6.30 2.61
CA ALA A 3 -14.67 7.68 2.20
C ALA A 3 -13.21 8.01 1.84
N ALA A 4 -12.96 8.60 0.69
CA ALA A 4 -11.61 8.97 0.27
C ALA A 4 -10.95 9.92 1.28
N ARG A 5 -11.71 10.87 1.84
CA ARG A 5 -11.25 11.77 2.90
C ARG A 5 -10.66 11.03 4.11
N GLU A 6 -11.26 9.90 4.53
CA GLU A 6 -10.76 9.10 5.67
C GLU A 6 -9.44 8.39 5.34
N LEU A 7 -9.26 7.97 4.09
CA LEU A 7 -8.02 7.36 3.64
C LEU A 7 -6.87 8.37 3.55
N LEU A 8 -7.18 9.63 3.26
CA LEU A 8 -6.23 10.71 3.06
C LEU A 8 -5.95 11.53 4.33
N LYS A 9 -6.63 11.26 5.45
CA LYS A 9 -6.64 12.15 6.64
C LYS A 9 -5.28 12.40 7.31
N GLU A 10 -4.33 11.47 7.16
CA GLU A 10 -2.97 11.60 7.72
C GLU A 10 -1.97 12.18 6.71
N LEU A 11 -2.43 12.58 5.51
CA LEU A 11 -1.60 13.16 4.46
C LEU A 11 -1.75 14.68 4.39
N GLU A 12 -0.65 15.34 4.05
CA GLU A 12 -0.69 16.69 3.50
C GLU A 12 -0.92 16.58 2.00
N TYR A 13 -2.01 17.16 1.50
CA TYR A 13 -2.38 17.09 0.09
C TYR A 13 -3.09 18.32 -0.40
N GLU A 14 -3.11 18.52 -1.70
CA GLU A 14 -3.89 19.52 -2.42
C GLU A 14 -4.88 18.83 -3.37
N VAL A 15 -6.11 19.31 -3.44
CA VAL A 15 -7.11 18.83 -4.39
C VAL A 15 -7.04 19.71 -5.64
N LEU A 16 -6.57 19.15 -6.75
CA LEU A 16 -6.49 19.87 -8.03
C LEU A 16 -7.83 19.86 -8.77
N SER A 17 -8.60 18.79 -8.67
CA SER A 17 -9.93 18.67 -9.27
C SER A 17 -10.82 17.74 -8.46
N GLY A 18 -12.14 17.87 -8.61
CA GLY A 18 -13.13 17.02 -7.96
C GLY A 18 -13.28 17.27 -6.47
N SER A 19 -13.63 16.23 -5.72
CA SER A 19 -13.87 16.27 -4.27
C SER A 19 -13.40 14.98 -3.61
N VAL A 20 -12.84 15.07 -2.41
CA VAL A 20 -12.48 13.92 -1.57
C VAL A 20 -13.69 13.38 -0.76
N ASP A 21 -14.85 14.05 -0.83
CA ASP A 21 -16.09 13.61 -0.17
C ASP A 21 -16.83 12.58 -1.04
N ILE A 22 -16.10 11.61 -1.55
CA ILE A 22 -16.62 10.48 -2.33
C ILE A 22 -16.16 9.17 -1.71
N ASN A 23 -16.95 8.12 -1.95
CA ASN A 23 -16.60 6.78 -1.52
C ASN A 23 -15.81 6.06 -2.59
N VAL A 24 -14.85 5.25 -2.16
CA VAL A 24 -14.08 4.36 -3.00
C VAL A 24 -14.25 2.91 -2.54
N ASN A 25 -14.22 1.99 -3.48
CA ASN A 25 -14.39 0.56 -3.23
C ASN A 25 -13.06 -0.12 -2.95
N ASP A 26 -11.99 0.38 -3.56
CA ASP A 26 -10.69 -0.29 -3.54
C ASP A 26 -9.54 0.72 -3.53
N LEU A 27 -8.36 0.24 -3.14
CA LEU A 27 -7.09 0.95 -3.20
C LEU A 27 -6.17 0.22 -4.18
N VAL A 28 -5.76 0.88 -5.25
CA VAL A 28 -4.97 0.29 -6.33
C VAL A 28 -3.75 1.16 -6.63
N TYR A 29 -2.60 0.53 -6.87
CA TYR A 29 -1.36 1.19 -7.30
C TYR A 29 -0.73 0.51 -8.54
N ASN A 30 -1.37 -0.55 -9.04
CA ASN A 30 -0.96 -1.26 -10.26
C ASN A 30 -2.01 -1.08 -11.35
N THR A 31 -1.62 -0.51 -12.49
CA THR A 31 -2.53 -0.23 -13.61
C THR A 31 -3.21 -1.46 -14.20
N ALA A 32 -2.64 -2.66 -14.01
CA ALA A 32 -3.24 -3.93 -14.45
C ALA A 32 -4.36 -4.43 -13.52
N LYS A 33 -4.49 -3.86 -12.32
CA LYS A 33 -5.44 -4.29 -11.28
C LYS A 33 -6.53 -3.25 -10.99
N ILE A 34 -6.75 -2.29 -11.88
CA ILE A 34 -7.75 -1.24 -11.66
C ILE A 34 -9.14 -1.83 -11.59
N THR A 35 -9.86 -1.47 -10.54
CA THR A 35 -11.25 -1.85 -10.28
C THR A 35 -12.16 -0.63 -10.40
N LYS A 36 -13.46 -0.87 -10.51
CA LYS A 36 -14.45 0.24 -10.56
C LYS A 36 -14.50 0.98 -9.22
N GLU A 37 -14.59 2.30 -9.31
CA GLU A 37 -14.68 3.20 -8.15
C GLU A 37 -13.49 3.08 -7.19
N CYS A 38 -12.29 2.82 -7.72
CA CYS A 38 -11.09 2.73 -6.90
C CYS A 38 -10.40 4.09 -6.70
N LEU A 39 -9.59 4.16 -5.64
CA LEU A 39 -8.54 5.15 -5.45
C LEU A 39 -7.26 4.58 -6.07
N PHE A 40 -6.72 5.27 -7.06
CA PHE A 40 -5.48 4.88 -7.73
C PHE A 40 -4.32 5.76 -7.28
N VAL A 41 -3.23 5.16 -6.78
CA VAL A 41 -2.00 5.87 -6.42
C VAL A 41 -0.99 5.70 -7.55
N CYS A 42 -0.58 6.80 -8.15
CA CYS A 42 0.46 6.83 -9.17
C CYS A 42 1.82 6.55 -8.52
N ILE A 43 2.54 5.54 -9.01
CA ILE A 43 3.89 5.20 -8.53
C ILE A 43 4.88 5.31 -9.68
N LYS A 44 5.96 6.03 -9.44
CA LYS A 44 7.12 6.04 -10.33
C LYS A 44 7.99 4.82 -10.04
N GLY A 45 7.88 3.81 -10.89
CA GLY A 45 8.73 2.61 -10.87
C GLY A 45 10.04 2.82 -11.61
N MET A 46 10.91 1.80 -11.61
CA MET A 46 12.17 1.85 -12.38
C MET A 46 11.95 1.76 -13.89
N ALA A 47 10.97 0.98 -14.33
CA ALA A 47 10.69 0.74 -15.74
C ALA A 47 9.50 1.54 -16.28
N PHE A 48 8.58 1.97 -15.42
CA PHE A 48 7.35 2.63 -15.83
C PHE A 48 6.90 3.65 -14.77
N ASP A 49 6.47 4.83 -15.23
CA ASP A 49 5.87 5.87 -14.39
C ASP A 49 4.35 5.86 -14.59
N SER A 50 3.60 5.41 -13.59
CA SER A 50 2.15 5.28 -13.70
C SER A 50 1.38 6.62 -13.69
N HIS A 51 2.06 7.76 -13.48
CA HIS A 51 1.47 9.07 -13.76
C HIS A 51 1.07 9.24 -15.22
N GLU A 52 1.83 8.64 -16.15
CA GLU A 52 1.52 8.66 -17.59
C GLU A 52 0.27 7.84 -17.95
N ALA A 53 -0.14 6.95 -17.06
CA ALA A 53 -1.33 6.13 -17.22
C ALA A 53 -2.56 6.66 -16.44
N ALA A 54 -2.51 7.86 -15.86
CA ALA A 54 -3.58 8.42 -15.05
C ALA A 54 -4.92 8.49 -15.80
N ALA A 55 -4.91 8.99 -17.06
CA ALA A 55 -6.10 9.03 -17.91
C ALA A 55 -6.67 7.64 -18.21
N LYS A 56 -5.78 6.64 -18.44
CA LYS A 56 -6.18 5.25 -18.63
C LYS A 56 -6.75 4.65 -17.37
N ALA A 57 -6.18 4.97 -16.21
CA ALA A 57 -6.68 4.52 -14.91
C ALA A 57 -8.09 5.06 -14.65
N ALA A 58 -8.32 6.34 -14.92
CA ALA A 58 -9.64 6.97 -14.85
C ALA A 58 -10.65 6.27 -15.76
N GLY A 59 -10.29 6.04 -17.04
CA GLY A 59 -11.13 5.34 -18.01
C GLY A 59 -11.42 3.87 -17.63
N ALA A 60 -10.56 3.25 -16.84
CA ALA A 60 -10.73 1.88 -16.34
C ALA A 60 -11.55 1.79 -15.04
N GLY A 61 -11.85 2.93 -14.39
CA GLY A 61 -12.74 2.97 -13.23
C GLY A 61 -12.19 3.67 -12.00
N ALA A 62 -10.97 4.25 -12.02
CA ALA A 62 -10.48 5.06 -10.91
C ALA A 62 -11.28 6.37 -10.83
N VAL A 63 -11.76 6.71 -9.63
CA VAL A 63 -12.52 7.93 -9.34
C VAL A 63 -11.71 8.95 -8.53
N VAL A 64 -10.65 8.48 -7.87
CA VAL A 64 -9.64 9.31 -7.20
C VAL A 64 -8.27 8.90 -7.70
N ILE A 65 -7.46 9.88 -8.07
CA ILE A 65 -6.06 9.68 -8.48
C ILE A 65 -5.16 10.49 -7.55
N VAL A 66 -4.19 9.81 -6.93
CA VAL A 66 -3.15 10.44 -6.10
C VAL A 66 -1.86 10.49 -6.90
N ALA A 67 -1.27 11.67 -7.05
CA ALA A 67 -0.13 11.93 -7.91
C ALA A 67 0.88 12.88 -7.26
N GLU A 68 2.14 12.90 -7.72
CA GLU A 68 3.19 13.85 -7.29
C GLU A 68 3.23 15.11 -8.18
N ARG A 69 2.55 15.09 -9.30
CA ARG A 69 2.48 16.17 -10.28
C ARG A 69 1.09 16.22 -10.90
N PRO A 70 0.69 17.35 -11.48
CA PRO A 70 -0.55 17.42 -12.23
C PRO A 70 -0.60 16.34 -13.32
N VAL A 71 -1.75 15.71 -13.46
CA VAL A 71 -2.02 14.67 -14.47
C VAL A 71 -3.30 15.01 -15.23
N GLU A 72 -3.31 14.68 -16.53
CA GLU A 72 -4.50 14.87 -17.36
C GLU A 72 -5.45 13.70 -17.15
N VAL A 73 -6.69 14.03 -16.79
CA VAL A 73 -7.76 13.05 -16.55
C VAL A 73 -9.08 13.60 -17.11
N PRO A 74 -10.06 12.73 -17.41
CA PRO A 74 -11.41 13.17 -17.78
C PRO A 74 -12.07 13.99 -16.68
N GLU A 75 -13.04 14.82 -17.08
CA GLU A 75 -13.90 15.54 -16.11
C GLU A 75 -14.61 14.58 -15.13
N GLY A 76 -14.79 15.04 -13.91
CA GLY A 76 -15.44 14.27 -12.84
C GLY A 76 -14.50 13.37 -12.02
N ILE A 77 -13.23 13.28 -12.38
CA ILE A 77 -12.22 12.55 -11.61
C ILE A 77 -11.58 13.47 -10.56
N THR A 78 -11.46 12.97 -9.35
CA THR A 78 -10.76 13.67 -8.27
C THR A 78 -9.25 13.44 -8.41
N VAL A 79 -8.48 14.53 -8.50
CA VAL A 79 -7.02 14.49 -8.51
C VAL A 79 -6.49 15.12 -7.23
N VAL A 80 -5.69 14.35 -6.51
CA VAL A 80 -5.05 14.72 -5.25
C VAL A 80 -3.54 14.77 -5.45
N LEU A 81 -2.94 15.92 -5.20
CA LEU A 81 -1.51 16.13 -5.30
C LEU A 81 -0.85 15.91 -3.93
N VAL A 82 0.21 15.13 -3.90
CA VAL A 82 1.04 14.85 -2.72
C VAL A 82 2.52 15.04 -3.05
N LYS A 83 3.36 15.21 -2.04
CA LYS A 83 4.81 15.36 -2.24
C LYS A 83 5.52 14.06 -2.65
N ASP A 84 5.03 12.93 -2.15
CA ASP A 84 5.62 11.59 -2.35
C ASP A 84 4.50 10.57 -2.37
N THR A 85 4.29 9.93 -3.52
CA THR A 85 3.21 8.94 -3.69
C THR A 85 3.53 7.61 -3.03
N ARG A 86 4.80 7.25 -2.81
CA ARG A 86 5.14 6.04 -2.04
C ARG A 86 4.85 6.22 -0.56
N TYR A 87 5.17 7.38 -0.01
CA TYR A 87 4.78 7.75 1.35
C TYR A 87 3.25 7.82 1.49
N ALA A 88 2.58 8.43 0.51
CA ALA A 88 1.12 8.47 0.47
C ALA A 88 0.51 7.06 0.42
N LEU A 89 1.04 6.16 -0.43
CA LEU A 89 0.58 4.77 -0.49
C LEU A 89 0.71 4.08 0.87
N ALA A 90 1.77 4.33 1.62
CA ALA A 90 1.96 3.73 2.95
C ALA A 90 0.87 4.18 3.94
N LEU A 91 0.58 5.47 4.02
CA LEU A 91 -0.45 6.00 4.93
C LEU A 91 -1.86 5.61 4.49
N ILE A 92 -2.16 5.71 3.19
CA ILE A 92 -3.45 5.31 2.62
C ILE A 92 -3.69 3.81 2.86
N SER A 93 -2.68 2.97 2.65
CA SER A 93 -2.79 1.52 2.90
C SER A 93 -3.01 1.22 4.39
N ALA A 94 -2.29 1.90 5.28
CA ALA A 94 -2.52 1.75 6.71
C ALA A 94 -3.96 2.11 7.09
N ALA A 95 -4.50 3.21 6.58
CA ALA A 95 -5.90 3.61 6.80
C ALA A 95 -6.87 2.62 6.15
N TYR A 96 -6.56 2.16 4.93
CA TYR A 96 -7.37 1.20 4.18
C TYR A 96 -7.51 -0.13 4.93
N PHE A 97 -6.49 -0.62 5.57
CA PHE A 97 -6.50 -1.83 6.40
C PHE A 97 -6.77 -1.58 7.90
N HIS A 98 -7.26 -0.39 8.28
CA HIS A 98 -7.60 -0.04 9.67
C HIS A 98 -6.41 -0.07 10.63
N TYR A 99 -5.23 0.37 10.17
CA TYR A 99 -4.01 0.49 10.98
C TYR A 99 -3.59 -0.80 11.69
N PRO A 100 -3.43 -1.92 10.99
CA PRO A 100 -3.19 -3.21 11.62
C PRO A 100 -1.91 -3.23 12.49
N ALA A 101 -0.87 -2.49 12.10
CA ALA A 101 0.38 -2.38 12.84
C ALA A 101 0.19 -1.83 14.27
N ARG A 102 -0.88 -1.07 14.56
CA ARG A 102 -1.18 -0.57 15.91
C ARG A 102 -1.56 -1.69 16.89
N ARG A 103 -1.93 -2.85 16.39
CA ARG A 103 -2.33 -4.04 17.17
C ARG A 103 -1.24 -5.11 17.24
N LEU A 104 -0.12 -4.90 16.55
CA LEU A 104 0.99 -5.83 16.45
C LEU A 104 2.25 -5.27 17.13
N LYS A 105 3.12 -6.16 17.61
CA LYS A 105 4.49 -5.82 17.94
C LYS A 105 5.34 -6.08 16.72
N VAL A 106 5.70 -5.01 16.01
CA VAL A 106 6.50 -5.11 14.78
C VAL A 106 7.98 -5.02 15.11
N ILE A 107 8.76 -5.99 14.64
CA ILE A 107 10.22 -6.05 14.77
C ILE A 107 10.82 -5.86 13.38
N GLY A 108 11.50 -4.75 13.15
CA GLY A 108 12.22 -4.48 11.91
C GLY A 108 13.68 -4.91 12.01
N ILE A 109 14.16 -5.66 10.99
CA ILE A 109 15.54 -6.15 10.92
C ILE A 109 16.20 -5.55 9.68
N THR A 110 17.26 -4.77 9.88
CA THR A 110 18.06 -4.20 8.80
C THR A 110 19.52 -4.68 8.88
N GLY A 111 20.23 -4.62 7.77
CA GLY A 111 21.64 -5.00 7.70
C GLY A 111 22.03 -5.50 6.31
N THR A 112 23.33 -5.59 6.06
CA THR A 112 23.87 -6.08 4.77
C THR A 112 23.76 -7.59 4.63
N LYS A 113 23.90 -8.33 5.74
CA LYS A 113 23.84 -9.80 5.82
C LYS A 113 23.08 -10.24 7.07
N GLY A 114 22.62 -11.48 7.10
CA GLY A 114 22.05 -12.12 8.29
C GLY A 114 20.58 -11.76 8.57
N LYS A 115 19.94 -10.84 7.84
CA LYS A 115 18.54 -10.43 8.07
C LYS A 115 17.58 -11.62 8.15
N THR A 116 17.60 -12.46 7.13
CA THR A 116 16.74 -13.64 7.03
C THR A 116 16.98 -14.60 8.19
N THR A 117 18.23 -14.96 8.44
CA THR A 117 18.59 -15.86 9.54
C THR A 117 18.10 -15.32 10.88
N THR A 118 18.36 -14.03 11.16
CA THR A 118 17.92 -13.39 12.41
C THR A 118 16.40 -13.38 12.53
N ALA A 119 15.67 -13.11 11.45
CA ALA A 119 14.20 -13.12 11.45
C ALA A 119 13.65 -14.51 11.79
N PHE A 120 14.17 -15.56 11.17
CA PHE A 120 13.77 -16.95 11.46
C PHE A 120 14.14 -17.40 12.87
N MET A 121 15.32 -16.97 13.40
CA MET A 121 15.71 -17.26 14.78
C MET A 121 14.75 -16.59 15.79
N ILE A 122 14.45 -15.31 15.60
CA ILE A 122 13.49 -14.59 16.46
C ILE A 122 12.13 -15.27 16.42
N ARG A 123 11.63 -15.60 15.21
CA ARG A 123 10.37 -16.32 15.02
C ARG A 123 10.37 -17.62 15.79
N SER A 124 11.40 -18.46 15.62
CA SER A 124 11.51 -19.76 16.29
C SER A 124 11.48 -19.63 17.81
N ILE A 125 12.18 -18.64 18.39
CA ILE A 125 12.20 -18.40 19.83
C ILE A 125 10.81 -17.99 20.35
N LEU A 126 10.14 -17.07 19.63
CA LEU A 126 8.83 -16.57 20.03
C LEU A 126 7.76 -17.66 19.94
N GLU A 127 7.75 -18.44 18.88
CA GLU A 127 6.81 -19.55 18.70
C GLU A 127 7.03 -20.67 19.74
N HIS A 128 8.29 -20.96 20.06
CA HIS A 128 8.60 -21.91 21.13
C HIS A 128 8.12 -21.42 22.51
N ALA A 129 8.06 -20.10 22.69
CA ALA A 129 7.49 -19.47 23.88
C ALA A 129 5.96 -19.33 23.82
N GLY A 130 5.27 -19.89 22.83
CA GLY A 130 3.82 -19.85 22.67
C GLY A 130 3.29 -18.51 22.11
N ILE A 131 4.14 -17.70 21.52
CA ILE A 131 3.75 -16.41 20.91
C ILE A 131 3.61 -16.60 19.41
N SER A 132 2.39 -16.44 18.89
CA SER A 132 2.14 -16.47 17.45
C SER A 132 2.84 -15.34 16.74
N THR A 133 3.50 -15.64 15.61
CA THR A 133 4.26 -14.68 14.83
C THR A 133 3.92 -14.74 13.36
N GLY A 134 3.99 -13.58 12.68
CA GLY A 134 4.13 -13.50 11.23
C GLY A 134 5.57 -13.18 10.86
N LEU A 135 5.97 -13.48 9.63
CA LEU A 135 7.27 -13.12 9.08
C LEU A 135 7.11 -12.61 7.65
N ILE A 136 7.67 -11.46 7.35
CA ILE A 136 7.80 -10.94 5.98
C ILE A 136 9.28 -10.86 5.67
N GLY A 137 9.73 -11.62 4.68
CA GLY A 137 11.17 -11.74 4.37
C GLY A 137 11.48 -12.02 2.92
N THR A 138 12.77 -12.15 2.63
CA THR A 138 13.30 -12.35 1.26
C THR A 138 12.91 -13.69 0.64
N ILE A 139 12.69 -14.71 1.47
CA ILE A 139 12.36 -16.06 1.00
C ILE A 139 10.86 -16.23 0.87
N GLU A 140 10.16 -15.82 1.91
CA GLU A 140 8.71 -16.02 2.02
C GLU A 140 8.08 -15.04 3.02
N THR A 141 6.77 -14.87 2.89
CA THR A 141 5.89 -14.33 3.92
C THR A 141 5.19 -15.49 4.60
N ILE A 142 5.21 -15.51 5.94
CA ILE A 142 4.54 -16.53 6.75
C ILE A 142 3.46 -15.85 7.60
N ILE A 143 2.23 -16.33 7.48
CA ILE A 143 1.07 -15.84 8.25
C ILE A 143 0.34 -17.06 8.81
N GLY A 144 0.46 -17.31 10.11
CA GLY A 144 0.00 -18.57 10.70
C GLY A 144 0.68 -19.76 10.02
N ASP A 145 -0.12 -20.68 9.46
CA ASP A 145 0.36 -21.88 8.74
C ASP A 145 0.56 -21.66 7.23
N ARG A 146 0.30 -20.43 6.73
CA ARG A 146 0.46 -20.12 5.31
C ARG A 146 1.86 -19.66 5.00
N HIS A 147 2.48 -20.29 4.02
CA HIS A 147 3.79 -19.96 3.47
C HIS A 147 3.61 -19.44 2.04
N ILE A 148 3.94 -18.18 1.81
CA ILE A 148 3.78 -17.47 0.53
C ILE A 148 5.17 -17.10 0.03
N PRO A 149 5.64 -17.64 -1.10
CA PRO A 149 6.92 -17.25 -1.68
C PRO A 149 7.01 -15.74 -1.88
N ALA A 150 8.14 -15.14 -1.55
CA ALA A 150 8.34 -13.72 -1.70
C ALA A 150 8.76 -13.35 -3.13
N ASP A 151 8.04 -12.41 -3.73
CA ASP A 151 8.42 -11.84 -5.03
C ASP A 151 9.57 -10.80 -4.88
N ASN A 152 9.66 -10.15 -3.72
CA ASN A 152 10.64 -9.11 -3.41
C ASN A 152 11.13 -9.21 -1.97
N THR A 153 12.38 -8.76 -1.74
CA THR A 153 12.95 -8.67 -0.37
C THR A 153 12.15 -7.75 0.54
N THR A 154 11.62 -6.67 0.00
CA THR A 154 10.76 -5.71 0.70
C THR A 154 9.54 -5.46 -0.18
N PRO A 155 8.36 -5.95 0.19
CA PRO A 155 7.12 -5.68 -0.52
C PRO A 155 6.76 -4.19 -0.50
N GLU A 156 5.88 -3.77 -1.43
CA GLU A 156 5.27 -2.44 -1.36
C GLU A 156 4.42 -2.32 -0.08
N SER A 157 4.30 -1.09 0.40
CA SER A 157 3.61 -0.79 1.66
C SER A 157 2.16 -1.31 1.72
N TYR A 158 1.47 -1.36 0.58
CA TYR A 158 0.15 -1.97 0.48
C TYR A 158 0.17 -3.44 0.92
N ALA A 159 1.06 -4.25 0.34
CA ALA A 159 1.16 -5.67 0.66
C ALA A 159 1.54 -5.90 2.12
N ILE A 160 2.44 -5.06 2.68
CA ILE A 160 2.81 -5.14 4.10
C ILE A 160 1.59 -4.89 4.99
N GLN A 161 0.76 -3.89 4.69
CA GLN A 161 -0.44 -3.60 5.48
C GLN A 161 -1.52 -4.68 5.30
N GLU A 162 -1.63 -5.25 4.10
CA GLU A 162 -2.51 -6.39 3.83
C GLU A 162 -2.10 -7.62 4.64
N ASP A 163 -0.80 -7.95 4.67
CA ASP A 163 -0.26 -9.06 5.46
C ASP A 163 -0.46 -8.83 6.98
N PHE A 164 -0.27 -7.59 7.45
CA PHE A 164 -0.52 -7.25 8.85
C PHE A 164 -2.00 -7.33 9.26
N ALA A 165 -2.91 -7.23 8.31
CA ALA A 165 -4.36 -7.28 8.57
C ALA A 165 -4.90 -8.72 8.67
N GLN A 166 -4.12 -9.72 8.24
CA GLN A 166 -4.46 -11.13 8.26
C GLN A 166 -4.11 -11.78 9.59
#